data_b21ee26ae750950e649f96a0d4589d54
#
_entry.id   b21ee26ae750950e649f96a0d4589d54
#
_cell.length_a   1.000
_cell.length_b   1.000
_cell.length_c   1.000
_cell.angle_alpha   90.00
_cell.angle_beta   90.00
_cell.angle_gamma   90.00
#
_symmetry.space_group_name_H-M   'P 1'
#
loop_
_entity.id
_entity.type
_entity.pdbx_description
1 polymer ?
#
loop_
_entity_poly.entity_id
_entity_poly.type
_entity_poly.pdbx_seq_one_letter_code
_entity_poly.pdbx_strand_id
1 'polypeptide(L)'
;MGLIAPWCLALCLLIIAATARAEMVANLYDAAVPVKEQTQSTFRRAASEGLERVLIRVSGRSQVSDRADIASALANPEPLVVQYRYHQPLAPDNDPSAVDESPSLMLELSYSPRQVNALLQSAGLPVWSANRPSMLVWLVADTASGRRFVGGGEQPELQALMNDEALRRGLPLQLPLFDLTDTANLSVNQVWQLSAPAVREASQRYGSAYILVGRASEFSTGQWVASWLLLDGDVVRTFESDGMGARQALASAVDRVADVQAERYAVLNGGAGAGSSLIQIDGIADFRSYAALMGYLESLAIVRHANSVWVSDRELVVDLVLNDDMEKAQRFLAMDGRLQEVSGNGQQGSPSGVPPQLMVRNRYRWVGAAR
;
A
#
# COMPACT_ATOMS: atom_id res chain seq x y z
N MET A 1 58.71 -23.98 22.83
CA MET A 1 57.51 -24.04 23.72
C MET A 1 56.82 -22.69 23.61
N GLY A 2 55.78 -22.60 22.84
CA GLY A 2 54.98 -21.36 22.64
C GLY A 2 53.59 -21.77 22.27
N LEU A 3 52.64 -21.60 23.20
CA LEU A 3 51.22 -21.90 23.06
C LEU A 3 50.60 -20.88 22.08
N ILE A 4 50.02 -21.37 21.02
CA ILE A 4 49.16 -20.60 20.11
C ILE A 4 47.71 -20.79 20.60
N ALA A 5 47.09 -19.71 21.11
CA ALA A 5 45.70 -19.68 21.47
C ALA A 5 44.84 -19.53 20.20
N PRO A 6 43.77 -20.29 19.98
CA PRO A 6 42.85 -20.10 18.87
C PRO A 6 41.88 -18.96 19.19
N TRP A 7 41.94 -17.90 18.45
CA TRP A 7 40.92 -16.85 18.40
C TRP A 7 39.68 -17.41 17.71
N CYS A 8 38.66 -17.69 18.47
CA CYS A 8 37.34 -17.97 17.96
C CYS A 8 36.78 -16.70 17.33
N LEU A 9 36.76 -16.67 16.00
CA LEU A 9 36.06 -15.67 15.22
C LEU A 9 34.55 -15.92 15.36
N ALA A 10 33.90 -15.24 16.31
CA ALA A 10 32.45 -15.19 16.40
C ALA A 10 31.92 -14.33 15.27
N LEU A 11 31.58 -14.97 14.15
CA LEU A 11 30.85 -14.35 13.05
C LEU A 11 29.43 -14.08 13.52
N CYS A 12 29.18 -12.87 14.02
CA CYS A 12 27.82 -12.38 14.23
C CYS A 12 27.12 -12.27 12.88
N LEU A 13 26.32 -13.26 12.51
CA LEU A 13 25.32 -13.14 11.46
C LEU A 13 24.31 -12.08 11.91
N LEU A 14 24.48 -10.85 11.46
CA LEU A 14 23.45 -9.82 11.52
C LEU A 14 22.36 -10.23 10.54
N ILE A 15 21.33 -10.91 11.03
CA ILE A 15 20.07 -11.09 10.30
C ILE A 15 19.44 -9.69 10.24
N ILE A 16 19.68 -8.98 9.15
CA ILE A 16 18.94 -7.77 8.81
C ILE A 16 17.52 -8.24 8.46
N ALA A 17 16.63 -8.21 9.42
CA ALA A 17 15.21 -8.36 9.16
C ALA A 17 14.82 -7.18 8.25
N ALA A 18 14.55 -7.47 6.98
CA ALA A 18 13.97 -6.50 6.05
C ALA A 18 12.59 -6.13 6.59
N THR A 19 12.50 -4.99 7.26
CA THR A 19 11.22 -4.46 7.73
C THR A 19 10.45 -3.98 6.51
N ALA A 20 9.34 -4.63 6.21
CA ALA A 20 8.39 -4.14 5.22
C ALA A 20 8.02 -2.69 5.58
N ARG A 21 8.27 -1.76 4.66
CA ARG A 21 7.91 -0.36 4.86
C ARG A 21 6.50 -0.14 4.36
N ALA A 22 5.62 0.29 5.25
CA ALA A 22 4.36 0.90 4.86
C ALA A 22 4.61 2.38 4.55
N GLU A 23 4.02 2.86 3.47
CA GLU A 23 4.12 4.25 3.05
C GLU A 23 2.76 4.93 3.22
N MET A 24 2.79 6.18 3.68
CA MET A 24 1.57 6.95 3.83
C MET A 24 1.18 7.57 2.49
N VAL A 25 0.07 7.10 1.93
CA VAL A 25 -0.49 7.68 0.69
C VAL A 25 -1.02 9.08 0.98
N ALA A 26 -0.36 10.08 0.44
CA ALA A 26 -0.85 11.44 0.47
C ALA A 26 -2.09 11.60 -0.43
N ASN A 27 -2.92 12.60 -0.14
CA ASN A 27 -4.04 13.02 -1.01
C ASN A 27 -5.05 11.89 -1.34
N LEU A 28 -5.27 10.99 -0.36
CA LEU A 28 -6.16 9.83 -0.56
C LEU A 28 -7.59 10.25 -0.94
N TYR A 29 -8.05 11.42 -0.45
CA TYR A 29 -9.39 11.97 -0.66
C TYR A 29 -9.44 13.09 -1.70
N ASP A 30 -8.37 13.28 -2.46
CA ASP A 30 -8.29 14.31 -3.50
C ASP A 30 -8.42 13.69 -4.89
N ALA A 31 -9.00 14.44 -5.82
CA ALA A 31 -9.09 14.04 -7.21
C ALA A 31 -8.83 15.23 -8.12
N ALA A 32 -8.17 15.01 -9.24
CA ALA A 32 -8.00 15.97 -10.32
C ALA A 32 -8.73 15.46 -11.55
N VAL A 33 -9.62 16.29 -12.12
CA VAL A 33 -10.46 15.93 -13.25
C VAL A 33 -10.28 16.99 -14.36
N PRO A 34 -9.97 16.58 -15.60
CA PRO A 34 -9.90 17.51 -16.71
C PRO A 34 -11.29 18.05 -17.04
N VAL A 35 -11.38 19.36 -17.26
CA VAL A 35 -12.63 20.05 -17.60
C VAL A 35 -12.41 21.02 -18.75
N LYS A 36 -13.46 21.30 -19.51
CA LYS A 36 -13.38 22.23 -20.65
C LYS A 36 -13.79 23.67 -20.27
N GLU A 37 -14.63 23.79 -19.24
CA GLU A 37 -15.24 25.07 -18.84
C GLU A 37 -15.62 25.06 -17.35
N GLN A 38 -15.83 26.27 -16.80
CA GLN A 38 -16.17 26.44 -15.36
C GLN A 38 -17.69 26.67 -15.19
N THR A 39 -18.52 25.77 -15.73
CA THR A 39 -19.98 25.82 -15.54
C THR A 39 -20.41 24.91 -14.36
N GLN A 40 -21.58 25.20 -13.79
CA GLN A 40 -22.14 24.38 -12.68
C GLN A 40 -22.37 22.92 -13.11
N SER A 41 -22.79 22.70 -14.36
CA SER A 41 -23.02 21.36 -14.89
C SER A 41 -21.70 20.59 -15.04
N THR A 42 -20.65 21.26 -15.54
CA THR A 42 -19.31 20.68 -15.65
C THR A 42 -18.71 20.39 -14.28
N PHE A 43 -18.86 21.32 -13.33
CA PHE A 43 -18.45 21.10 -11.94
C PHE A 43 -19.10 19.85 -11.33
N ARG A 44 -20.44 19.73 -11.42
CA ARG A 44 -21.17 18.57 -10.85
C ARG A 44 -20.73 17.24 -11.48
N ARG A 45 -20.57 17.20 -12.81
CA ARG A 45 -20.07 16.01 -13.50
C ARG A 45 -18.66 15.64 -13.04
N ALA A 46 -17.74 16.62 -13.01
CA ALA A 46 -16.36 16.40 -12.58
C ALA A 46 -16.28 16.02 -11.09
N ALA A 47 -17.12 16.61 -10.24
CA ALA A 47 -17.21 16.24 -8.83
C ALA A 47 -17.76 14.80 -8.64
N SER A 48 -18.69 14.35 -9.47
CA SER A 48 -19.15 12.96 -9.48
C SER A 48 -18.03 12.00 -9.88
N GLU A 49 -17.33 12.29 -10.97
CA GLU A 49 -16.20 11.50 -11.46
C GLU A 49 -15.05 11.46 -10.43
N GLY A 50 -14.71 12.61 -9.83
CA GLY A 50 -13.70 12.69 -8.78
C GLY A 50 -14.09 11.90 -7.54
N LEU A 51 -15.35 11.97 -7.13
CA LEU A 51 -15.88 11.18 -5.98
C LEU A 51 -15.77 9.67 -6.26
N GLU A 52 -16.14 9.22 -7.44
CA GLU A 52 -16.04 7.80 -7.81
C GLU A 52 -14.58 7.31 -7.73
N ARG A 53 -13.63 8.09 -8.25
CA ARG A 53 -12.18 7.78 -8.15
C ARG A 53 -11.73 7.68 -6.69
N VAL A 54 -12.18 8.60 -5.84
CA VAL A 54 -11.87 8.57 -4.39
C VAL A 54 -12.50 7.37 -3.73
N LEU A 55 -13.76 7.04 -4.01
CA LEU A 55 -14.44 5.87 -3.45
C LEU A 55 -13.75 4.56 -3.84
N ILE A 56 -13.34 4.39 -5.10
CA ILE A 56 -12.56 3.25 -5.58
C ILE A 56 -11.23 3.14 -4.81
N ARG A 57 -10.53 4.26 -4.67
CA ARG A 57 -9.24 4.34 -3.98
C ARG A 57 -9.34 4.04 -2.50
N VAL A 58 -10.35 4.61 -1.83
CA VAL A 58 -10.54 4.48 -0.38
C VAL A 58 -11.16 3.13 -0.01
N SER A 59 -12.05 2.58 -0.82
CA SER A 59 -12.61 1.24 -0.56
C SER A 59 -11.67 0.11 -0.95
N GLY A 60 -10.73 0.36 -1.86
CA GLY A 60 -9.89 -0.66 -2.50
C GLY A 60 -10.67 -1.56 -3.46
N ARG A 61 -11.94 -1.27 -3.76
CA ARG A 61 -12.76 -2.01 -4.71
C ARG A 61 -12.70 -1.36 -6.08
N SER A 62 -12.56 -2.15 -7.13
CA SER A 62 -12.54 -1.67 -8.52
C SER A 62 -13.91 -1.16 -9.01
N GLN A 63 -15.00 -1.65 -8.41
CA GLN A 63 -16.37 -1.23 -8.69
C GLN A 63 -17.12 -0.90 -7.40
N VAL A 64 -17.73 0.29 -7.36
CA VAL A 64 -18.45 0.80 -6.18
C VAL A 64 -19.85 1.32 -6.53
N SER A 65 -20.09 1.67 -7.80
CA SER A 65 -21.32 2.33 -8.28
C SER A 65 -22.57 1.48 -8.20
N ASP A 66 -22.46 0.15 -8.06
CA ASP A 66 -23.58 -0.78 -7.97
C ASP A 66 -24.41 -0.66 -6.64
N ARG A 67 -23.89 0.11 -5.69
CA ARG A 67 -24.57 0.35 -4.40
C ARG A 67 -25.48 1.57 -4.49
N ALA A 68 -26.72 1.44 -4.04
CA ALA A 68 -27.72 2.51 -4.12
C ALA A 68 -27.28 3.79 -3.39
N ASP A 69 -26.66 3.66 -2.21
CA ASP A 69 -26.13 4.80 -1.44
C ASP A 69 -25.04 5.54 -2.20
N ILE A 70 -24.13 4.80 -2.85
CA ILE A 70 -23.06 5.34 -3.68
C ILE A 70 -23.65 6.03 -4.91
N ALA A 71 -24.57 5.38 -5.62
CA ALA A 71 -25.24 5.96 -6.80
C ALA A 71 -25.93 7.28 -6.45
N SER A 72 -26.61 7.36 -5.30
CA SER A 72 -27.24 8.58 -4.81
C SER A 72 -26.21 9.69 -4.53
N ALA A 73 -25.08 9.36 -3.91
CA ALA A 73 -24.01 10.33 -3.63
C ALA A 73 -23.34 10.81 -4.93
N LEU A 74 -23.13 9.92 -5.90
CA LEU A 74 -22.60 10.30 -7.23
C LEU A 74 -23.55 11.20 -8.01
N ALA A 75 -24.86 11.04 -7.85
CA ALA A 75 -25.85 11.95 -8.43
C ALA A 75 -25.82 13.35 -7.79
N ASN A 76 -25.43 13.46 -6.52
CA ASN A 76 -25.32 14.71 -5.77
C ASN A 76 -24.02 14.78 -4.96
N PRO A 77 -22.84 14.98 -5.62
CA PRO A 77 -21.54 14.90 -4.98
C PRO A 77 -21.15 16.16 -4.18
N GLU A 78 -21.82 17.31 -4.45
CA GLU A 78 -21.45 18.62 -3.91
C GLU A 78 -21.31 18.66 -2.38
N PRO A 79 -22.19 18.03 -1.58
CA PRO A 79 -22.08 18.05 -0.13
C PRO A 79 -20.82 17.39 0.43
N LEU A 80 -20.19 16.49 -0.35
CA LEU A 80 -18.97 15.81 0.07
C LEU A 80 -17.69 16.60 -0.27
N VAL A 81 -17.78 17.61 -1.16
CA VAL A 81 -16.65 18.45 -1.55
C VAL A 81 -16.41 19.53 -0.49
N VAL A 82 -15.20 19.55 0.08
CA VAL A 82 -14.80 20.56 1.08
C VAL A 82 -13.98 21.68 0.48
N GLN A 83 -13.28 21.41 -0.61
CA GLN A 83 -12.48 22.40 -1.33
C GLN A 83 -12.37 22.03 -2.80
N TYR A 84 -12.30 23.04 -3.66
CA TYR A 84 -11.97 22.84 -5.07
C TYR A 84 -11.16 24.01 -5.63
N ARG A 85 -10.40 23.73 -6.67
CA ARG A 85 -9.59 24.72 -7.37
C ARG A 85 -9.50 24.40 -8.86
N TYR A 86 -9.63 25.43 -9.70
CA TYR A 86 -9.32 25.33 -11.12
C TYR A 86 -7.89 25.82 -11.37
N HIS A 87 -7.13 25.08 -12.16
CA HIS A 87 -5.82 25.51 -12.64
C HIS A 87 -5.57 25.02 -14.06
N GLN A 88 -4.71 25.72 -14.77
CA GLN A 88 -4.21 25.24 -16.06
C GLN A 88 -3.01 24.32 -15.78
N PRO A 89 -2.99 23.08 -16.30
CA PRO A 89 -1.81 22.25 -16.21
C PRO A 89 -0.65 22.97 -16.92
N LEU A 90 0.54 22.91 -16.31
CA LEU A 90 1.75 23.34 -16.98
C LEU A 90 1.95 22.45 -18.21
N ALA A 91 2.10 23.06 -19.39
CA ALA A 91 2.48 22.31 -20.58
C ALA A 91 3.80 21.58 -20.30
N PRO A 92 3.95 20.31 -20.71
CA PRO A 92 5.25 19.65 -20.61
C PRO A 92 6.28 20.47 -21.35
N ASP A 93 7.40 20.76 -20.69
CA ASP A 93 8.50 21.53 -21.27
C ASP A 93 8.97 20.85 -22.56
N ASN A 94 8.94 21.60 -23.67
CA ASN A 94 9.58 21.35 -24.96
C ASN A 94 8.93 20.44 -26.01
N ASP A 95 7.63 20.20 -26.01
CA ASP A 95 6.99 19.66 -27.22
C ASP A 95 5.95 20.65 -27.81
N PRO A 96 6.31 21.40 -28.86
CA PRO A 96 5.37 22.31 -29.54
C PRO A 96 4.17 21.60 -30.23
N SER A 97 4.26 20.27 -30.39
CA SER A 97 3.20 19.45 -31.00
C SER A 97 2.19 18.91 -29.95
N ALA A 98 2.51 18.95 -28.65
CA ALA A 98 1.63 18.51 -27.57
C ALA A 98 0.51 19.49 -27.20
N VAL A 99 0.41 20.65 -27.91
CA VAL A 99 -0.51 21.74 -27.57
C VAL A 99 -1.98 21.38 -27.80
N ASP A 100 -2.28 20.35 -28.58
CA ASP A 100 -3.66 20.03 -28.98
C ASP A 100 -4.36 18.95 -28.11
N GLU A 101 -3.65 18.22 -27.28
CA GLU A 101 -4.22 17.15 -26.45
C GLU A 101 -4.24 17.40 -24.92
N SER A 102 -3.53 18.42 -24.45
CA SER A 102 -3.54 18.74 -23.01
C SER A 102 -4.88 19.38 -22.61
N PRO A 103 -5.50 18.94 -21.50
CA PRO A 103 -6.73 19.56 -21.03
C PRO A 103 -6.45 21.03 -20.73
N SER A 104 -7.27 21.92 -21.26
CA SER A 104 -7.12 23.37 -21.10
C SER A 104 -7.32 23.82 -19.65
N LEU A 105 -7.93 22.98 -18.81
CA LEU A 105 -8.25 23.28 -17.42
C LEU A 105 -8.37 21.98 -16.61
N MET A 106 -7.81 21.99 -15.39
CA MET A 106 -7.96 20.93 -14.40
C MET A 106 -8.78 21.43 -13.23
N LEU A 107 -9.73 20.62 -12.77
CA LEU A 107 -10.46 20.82 -11.53
C LEU A 107 -9.90 19.89 -10.47
N GLU A 108 -9.22 20.45 -9.48
CA GLU A 108 -8.82 19.74 -8.26
C GLU A 108 -9.96 19.81 -7.26
N LEU A 109 -10.26 18.68 -6.64
CA LEU A 109 -11.34 18.48 -5.68
C LEU A 109 -10.81 17.78 -4.45
N SER A 110 -11.11 18.30 -3.26
CA SER A 110 -10.86 17.64 -2.00
C SER A 110 -12.18 17.25 -1.36
N TYR A 111 -12.32 15.99 -1.00
CA TYR A 111 -13.54 15.45 -0.36
C TYR A 111 -13.34 15.28 1.14
N SER A 112 -14.43 15.39 1.90
CA SER A 112 -14.42 15.18 3.35
C SER A 112 -14.11 13.73 3.70
N PRO A 113 -12.96 13.42 4.34
CA PRO A 113 -12.63 12.05 4.72
C PRO A 113 -13.72 11.41 5.60
N ARG A 114 -14.27 12.19 6.52
CA ARG A 114 -15.32 11.73 7.44
C ARG A 114 -16.60 11.32 6.68
N GLN A 115 -17.03 12.13 5.72
CA GLN A 115 -18.26 11.85 4.97
C GLN A 115 -18.07 10.72 3.96
N VAL A 116 -16.92 10.66 3.28
CA VAL A 116 -16.56 9.55 2.37
C VAL A 116 -16.51 8.22 3.12
N ASN A 117 -15.85 8.19 4.29
CA ASN A 117 -15.79 6.96 5.10
C ASN A 117 -17.18 6.55 5.63
N ALA A 118 -18.01 7.51 6.07
CA ALA A 118 -19.39 7.23 6.49
C ALA A 118 -20.24 6.67 5.35
N LEU A 119 -20.09 7.22 4.13
CA LEU A 119 -20.77 6.73 2.92
C LEU A 119 -20.37 5.29 2.58
N LEU A 120 -19.05 4.98 2.62
CA LEU A 120 -18.58 3.60 2.40
C LEU A 120 -19.13 2.64 3.44
N GLN A 121 -19.15 3.05 4.71
CA GLN A 121 -19.69 2.23 5.80
C GLN A 121 -21.19 1.99 5.64
N SER A 122 -21.99 3.01 5.30
CA SER A 122 -23.44 2.83 5.05
C SER A 122 -23.71 1.91 3.86
N ALA A 123 -22.86 1.96 2.83
CA ALA A 123 -22.93 1.07 1.68
C ALA A 123 -22.40 -0.36 1.95
N GLY A 124 -21.91 -0.65 3.17
CA GLY A 124 -21.30 -1.94 3.51
C GLY A 124 -19.98 -2.21 2.78
N LEU A 125 -19.25 -1.14 2.44
CA LEU A 125 -17.95 -1.21 1.79
C LEU A 125 -16.82 -1.00 2.80
N PRO A 126 -15.67 -1.67 2.62
CA PRO A 126 -14.53 -1.50 3.50
C PRO A 126 -13.86 -0.14 3.29
N VAL A 127 -13.06 0.27 4.28
CA VAL A 127 -12.19 1.45 4.22
C VAL A 127 -10.74 0.99 4.27
N TRP A 128 -9.98 1.31 3.24
CA TRP A 128 -8.55 1.07 3.15
C TRP A 128 -7.79 2.36 3.48
N SER A 129 -7.16 2.38 4.64
CA SER A 129 -6.46 3.54 5.18
C SER A 129 -5.28 4.00 4.31
N ALA A 130 -4.75 5.18 4.62
CA ALA A 130 -3.59 5.75 3.92
C ALA A 130 -2.28 4.99 4.15
N ASN A 131 -2.17 4.24 5.27
CA ASN A 131 -0.99 3.42 5.57
C ASN A 131 -1.07 2.12 4.76
N ARG A 132 -0.31 2.04 3.68
CA ARG A 132 -0.35 0.93 2.71
C ARG A 132 1.02 0.35 2.48
N PRO A 133 1.13 -0.98 2.31
CA PRO A 133 2.41 -1.58 1.97
C PRO A 133 2.87 -1.13 0.59
N SER A 134 4.16 -0.82 0.46
CA SER A 134 4.77 -0.47 -0.81
C SER A 134 4.82 -1.68 -1.76
N MET A 135 4.76 -1.38 -3.06
CA MET A 135 4.89 -2.36 -4.15
C MET A 135 6.10 -2.02 -5.00
N LEU A 136 7.12 -2.87 -4.97
CA LEU A 136 8.26 -2.78 -5.89
C LEU A 136 7.86 -3.38 -7.24
N VAL A 137 8.15 -2.68 -8.34
CA VAL A 137 7.77 -3.14 -9.70
C VAL A 137 9.02 -3.33 -10.57
N TRP A 138 9.25 -4.56 -11.02
CA TRP A 138 10.18 -4.90 -12.08
C TRP A 138 9.42 -5.19 -13.36
N LEU A 139 9.47 -4.28 -14.31
CA LEU A 139 8.74 -4.41 -15.58
C LEU A 139 9.72 -4.35 -16.76
N VAL A 140 9.56 -5.28 -17.68
CA VAL A 140 10.25 -5.30 -18.98
C VAL A 140 9.19 -5.23 -20.08
N ALA A 141 9.35 -4.28 -21.00
CA ALA A 141 8.49 -4.17 -22.17
C ALA A 141 9.26 -4.47 -23.47
N ASP A 142 8.61 -5.19 -24.37
CA ASP A 142 9.08 -5.50 -25.73
C ASP A 142 8.24 -4.66 -26.71
N THR A 143 8.85 -3.60 -27.23
CA THR A 143 8.23 -2.64 -28.14
C THR A 143 9.01 -2.57 -29.44
N ALA A 144 8.62 -1.71 -30.38
CA ALA A 144 9.37 -1.47 -31.61
C ALA A 144 10.85 -1.07 -31.36
N SER A 145 11.16 -0.48 -30.19
CA SER A 145 12.54 -0.12 -29.79
C SER A 145 13.32 -1.29 -29.15
N GLY A 146 12.70 -2.48 -29.10
CA GLY A 146 13.25 -3.69 -28.50
C GLY A 146 12.88 -3.85 -27.03
N ARG A 147 13.41 -4.93 -26.44
CA ARG A 147 13.11 -5.37 -25.09
C ARG A 147 13.98 -4.63 -24.06
N ARG A 148 13.33 -3.84 -23.16
CA ARG A 148 14.01 -3.01 -22.17
C ARG A 148 13.24 -2.97 -20.85
N PHE A 149 13.93 -2.58 -19.78
CA PHE A 149 13.27 -2.24 -18.52
C PHE A 149 12.36 -1.02 -18.68
N VAL A 150 11.33 -0.95 -17.85
CA VAL A 150 10.52 0.24 -17.66
C VAL A 150 11.00 0.95 -16.40
N GLY A 151 11.69 2.06 -16.56
CA GLY A 151 12.33 2.83 -15.48
C GLY A 151 13.80 3.08 -15.75
N GLY A 152 14.47 3.85 -14.87
CA GLY A 152 15.88 4.19 -15.03
C GLY A 152 16.20 5.03 -16.27
N GLY A 153 15.22 5.77 -16.79
CA GLY A 153 15.34 6.54 -18.03
C GLY A 153 14.95 5.76 -19.30
N GLU A 154 14.67 4.48 -19.18
CA GLU A 154 14.14 3.65 -20.26
C GLU A 154 12.61 3.60 -20.22
N GLN A 155 11.96 3.63 -21.38
CA GLN A 155 10.51 3.53 -21.52
C GLN A 155 9.72 4.54 -20.64
N PRO A 156 10.03 5.87 -20.66
CA PRO A 156 9.49 6.85 -19.73
C PRO A 156 7.96 6.97 -19.80
N GLU A 157 7.36 6.76 -20.97
CA GLU A 157 5.91 6.78 -21.18
C GLU A 157 5.22 5.63 -20.40
N LEU A 158 5.76 4.42 -20.49
CA LEU A 158 5.22 3.28 -19.74
C LEU A 158 5.42 3.44 -18.23
N GLN A 159 6.54 4.05 -17.83
CA GLN A 159 6.78 4.41 -16.43
C GLN A 159 5.73 5.40 -15.93
N ALA A 160 5.44 6.44 -16.69
CA ALA A 160 4.42 7.43 -16.34
C ALA A 160 3.02 6.77 -16.22
N LEU A 161 2.64 5.94 -17.21
CA LEU A 161 1.39 5.21 -17.17
C LEU A 161 1.27 4.30 -15.92
N MET A 162 2.34 3.59 -15.56
CA MET A 162 2.32 2.73 -14.37
C MET A 162 2.16 3.55 -13.08
N ASN A 163 2.82 4.69 -12.98
CA ASN A 163 2.69 5.61 -11.84
C ASN A 163 1.26 6.18 -11.76
N ASP A 164 0.68 6.62 -12.87
CA ASP A 164 -0.69 7.14 -12.93
C ASP A 164 -1.71 6.10 -12.42
N GLU A 165 -1.58 4.86 -12.89
CA GLU A 165 -2.50 3.79 -12.49
C GLU A 165 -2.32 3.40 -11.03
N ALA A 166 -1.08 3.41 -10.51
CA ALA A 166 -0.82 3.21 -9.09
C ALA A 166 -1.44 4.32 -8.24
N LEU A 167 -1.29 5.59 -8.65
CA LEU A 167 -1.94 6.74 -8.00
C LEU A 167 -3.47 6.65 -8.05
N ARG A 168 -4.04 6.22 -9.18
CA ARG A 168 -5.49 6.01 -9.32
C ARG A 168 -6.02 5.06 -8.24
N ARG A 169 -5.32 3.96 -7.96
CA ARG A 169 -5.69 2.97 -6.95
C ARG A 169 -5.13 3.30 -5.55
N GLY A 170 -4.28 4.34 -5.43
CA GLY A 170 -3.61 4.71 -4.20
C GLY A 170 -2.61 3.65 -3.72
N LEU A 171 -1.92 2.99 -4.62
CA LEU A 171 -0.82 2.08 -4.31
C LEU A 171 0.50 2.85 -4.22
N PRO A 172 1.25 2.75 -3.11
CA PRO A 172 2.62 3.24 -3.06
C PRO A 172 3.50 2.38 -3.99
N LEU A 173 3.81 2.93 -5.17
CA LEU A 173 4.63 2.25 -6.15
C LEU A 173 6.08 2.68 -6.00
N GLN A 174 6.98 1.72 -5.96
CA GLN A 174 8.43 1.91 -5.98
C GLN A 174 8.99 1.25 -7.23
N LEU A 175 9.77 1.99 -8.00
CA LEU A 175 10.60 1.43 -9.07
C LEU A 175 12.02 1.19 -8.55
N PRO A 176 12.74 0.20 -9.10
CA PRO A 176 14.16 0.02 -8.83
C PRO A 176 14.96 1.27 -9.20
N LEU A 177 16.11 1.44 -8.56
CA LEU A 177 17.05 2.55 -8.87
C LEU A 177 17.76 2.36 -10.21
N PHE A 178 17.78 1.12 -10.72
CA PHE A 178 18.51 0.71 -11.93
C PHE A 178 20.00 1.11 -11.90
N ASP A 179 20.59 1.12 -10.71
CA ASP A 179 22.02 1.35 -10.52
C ASP A 179 22.86 0.13 -10.91
N LEU A 180 24.18 0.23 -10.76
CA LEU A 180 25.10 -0.87 -11.08
C LEU A 180 24.80 -2.15 -10.28
N THR A 181 24.28 -2.02 -9.07
CA THR A 181 23.92 -3.16 -8.23
C THR A 181 22.70 -3.88 -8.80
N ASP A 182 21.67 -3.14 -9.20
CA ASP A 182 20.47 -3.73 -9.79
C ASP A 182 20.79 -4.43 -11.11
N THR A 183 21.54 -3.75 -11.99
CA THR A 183 21.88 -4.28 -13.32
C THR A 183 22.85 -5.47 -13.27
N ALA A 184 23.66 -5.58 -12.22
CA ALA A 184 24.53 -6.73 -11.99
C ALA A 184 23.76 -7.94 -11.44
N ASN A 185 22.72 -7.71 -10.63
CA ASN A 185 21.97 -8.78 -9.96
C ASN A 185 20.76 -9.28 -10.75
N LEU A 186 20.17 -8.44 -11.62
CA LEU A 186 18.96 -8.79 -12.35
C LEU A 186 19.02 -8.29 -13.79
N SER A 187 19.02 -9.23 -14.72
CA SER A 187 19.02 -8.94 -16.16
C SER A 187 17.59 -8.84 -16.73
N VAL A 188 17.45 -8.14 -17.87
CA VAL A 188 16.21 -8.07 -18.65
C VAL A 188 15.64 -9.46 -18.93
N ASN A 189 16.51 -10.44 -19.26
CA ASN A 189 16.06 -11.80 -19.57
C ASN A 189 15.50 -12.54 -18.35
N GLN A 190 16.06 -12.33 -17.15
CA GLN A 190 15.52 -12.96 -15.93
C GLN A 190 14.14 -12.40 -15.57
N VAL A 191 13.92 -11.08 -15.73
CA VAL A 191 12.58 -10.48 -15.56
C VAL A 191 11.63 -10.97 -16.65
N TRP A 192 12.08 -11.03 -17.89
CA TRP A 192 11.28 -11.57 -19.00
C TRP A 192 10.82 -13.01 -18.79
N GLN A 193 11.65 -13.83 -18.16
CA GLN A 193 11.33 -15.21 -17.78
C GLN A 193 10.49 -15.29 -16.49
N LEU A 194 10.16 -14.17 -15.85
CA LEU A 194 9.49 -14.09 -14.57
C LEU A 194 10.18 -14.95 -13.49
N SER A 195 11.52 -14.88 -13.42
CA SER A 195 12.33 -15.68 -12.50
C SER A 195 12.17 -15.22 -11.05
N ALA A 196 11.23 -15.84 -10.31
CA ALA A 196 10.96 -15.49 -8.92
C ALA A 196 12.23 -15.51 -8.02
N PRO A 197 13.14 -16.50 -8.09
CA PRO A 197 14.34 -16.50 -7.26
C PRO A 197 15.26 -15.31 -7.53
N ALA A 198 15.56 -15.01 -8.80
CA ALA A 198 16.42 -13.89 -9.17
C ALA A 198 15.83 -12.54 -8.76
N VAL A 199 14.51 -12.38 -8.97
CA VAL A 199 13.81 -11.15 -8.57
C VAL A 199 13.79 -10.98 -7.06
N ARG A 200 13.55 -12.04 -6.28
CA ARG A 200 13.59 -11.96 -4.81
C ARG A 200 14.95 -11.52 -4.30
N GLU A 201 16.03 -12.07 -4.85
CA GLU A 201 17.39 -11.72 -4.49
C GLU A 201 17.69 -10.24 -4.78
N ALA A 202 17.41 -9.77 -5.99
CA ALA A 202 17.62 -8.38 -6.39
C ALA A 202 16.75 -7.39 -5.58
N SER A 203 15.58 -7.83 -5.12
CA SER A 203 14.61 -6.99 -4.40
C SER A 203 14.90 -6.86 -2.91
N GLN A 204 15.78 -7.67 -2.32
CA GLN A 204 16.03 -7.65 -0.86
C GLN A 204 16.43 -6.28 -0.34
N ARG A 205 17.21 -5.51 -1.10
CA ARG A 205 17.68 -4.17 -0.72
C ARG A 205 16.56 -3.13 -0.58
N TYR A 206 15.40 -3.37 -1.17
CA TYR A 206 14.26 -2.44 -1.19
C TYR A 206 13.32 -2.63 0.00
N GLY A 207 13.29 -3.80 0.61
CA GLY A 207 12.44 -4.08 1.78
C GLY A 207 10.94 -3.98 1.50
N SER A 208 10.50 -4.11 0.25
CA SER A 208 9.09 -4.02 -0.13
C SER A 208 8.33 -5.29 0.22
N ALA A 209 7.13 -5.14 0.79
CA ALA A 209 6.26 -6.26 1.15
C ALA A 209 5.71 -7.01 -0.07
N TYR A 210 5.50 -6.27 -1.17
CA TYR A 210 4.98 -6.79 -2.42
C TYR A 210 5.95 -6.50 -3.55
N ILE A 211 6.20 -7.50 -4.39
CA ILE A 211 7.02 -7.35 -5.59
C ILE A 211 6.18 -7.79 -6.79
N LEU A 212 5.95 -6.87 -7.71
CA LEU A 212 5.29 -7.15 -8.98
C LEU A 212 6.34 -7.26 -10.08
N VAL A 213 6.35 -8.39 -10.76
CA VAL A 213 7.23 -8.63 -11.89
C VAL A 213 6.37 -8.74 -13.15
N GLY A 214 6.72 -7.99 -14.17
CA GLY A 214 5.96 -7.94 -15.40
C GLY A 214 6.82 -8.10 -16.65
N ARG A 215 6.24 -8.78 -17.64
CA ARG A 215 6.69 -8.69 -19.03
C ARG A 215 5.51 -8.28 -19.89
N ALA A 216 5.68 -7.27 -20.72
CA ALA A 216 4.66 -6.76 -21.61
C ALA A 216 5.16 -6.73 -23.05
N SER A 217 4.28 -7.01 -24.00
CA SER A 217 4.58 -6.97 -25.44
C SER A 217 3.58 -6.10 -26.17
N GLU A 218 4.08 -5.24 -27.02
CA GLU A 218 3.31 -4.47 -27.96
C GLU A 218 3.22 -5.18 -29.31
N PHE A 219 2.02 -5.36 -29.81
CA PHE A 219 1.79 -5.90 -31.15
C PHE A 219 1.56 -4.78 -32.17
N SER A 220 1.86 -5.06 -33.43
CA SER A 220 1.67 -4.11 -34.54
C SER A 220 0.23 -3.63 -34.71
N THR A 221 -0.73 -4.31 -34.12
CA THR A 221 -2.16 -3.94 -34.08
C THR A 221 -2.49 -2.89 -33.03
N GLY A 222 -1.51 -2.49 -32.19
CA GLY A 222 -1.72 -1.65 -31.01
C GLY A 222 -2.22 -2.40 -29.78
N GLN A 223 -2.42 -3.74 -29.91
CA GLN A 223 -2.75 -4.58 -28.75
C GLN A 223 -1.52 -4.78 -27.87
N TRP A 224 -1.76 -4.74 -26.57
CA TRP A 224 -0.76 -5.06 -25.54
C TRP A 224 -1.18 -6.33 -24.79
N VAL A 225 -0.22 -7.20 -24.54
CA VAL A 225 -0.40 -8.38 -23.70
C VAL A 225 0.72 -8.41 -22.68
N ALA A 226 0.37 -8.68 -21.43
CA ALA A 226 1.34 -8.76 -20.35
C ALA A 226 1.10 -9.98 -19.46
N SER A 227 2.20 -10.58 -19.00
CA SER A 227 2.19 -11.64 -17.98
C SER A 227 2.86 -11.13 -16.72
N TRP A 228 2.28 -11.46 -15.58
CA TRP A 228 2.65 -10.91 -14.29
C TRP A 228 2.91 -12.00 -13.26
N LEU A 229 3.83 -11.71 -12.37
CA LEU A 229 4.15 -12.48 -11.18
C LEU A 229 4.09 -11.56 -9.97
N LEU A 230 3.16 -11.79 -9.06
CA LEU A 230 3.08 -11.08 -7.78
C LEU A 230 3.67 -11.95 -6.67
N LEU A 231 4.71 -11.45 -6.02
CA LEU A 231 5.35 -12.04 -4.86
C LEU A 231 4.86 -11.33 -3.59
N ASP A 232 4.30 -12.10 -2.66
CA ASP A 232 3.72 -11.64 -1.40
C ASP A 232 4.23 -12.57 -0.29
N GLY A 233 5.36 -12.22 0.32
CA GLY A 233 6.11 -13.14 1.16
C GLY A 233 6.45 -14.42 0.38
N ASP A 234 6.07 -15.59 0.89
CA ASP A 234 6.28 -16.87 0.22
C ASP A 234 5.21 -17.20 -0.83
N VAL A 235 4.12 -16.44 -0.86
CA VAL A 235 3.02 -16.66 -1.81
C VAL A 235 3.39 -16.09 -3.17
N VAL A 236 3.18 -16.89 -4.20
CA VAL A 236 3.42 -16.52 -5.59
C VAL A 236 2.10 -16.62 -6.35
N ARG A 237 1.70 -15.53 -7.01
CA ARG A 237 0.51 -15.47 -7.86
C ARG A 237 0.90 -15.05 -9.27
N THR A 238 0.40 -15.77 -10.26
CA THR A 238 0.56 -15.42 -11.67
C THR A 238 -0.77 -14.99 -12.27
N PHE A 239 -0.74 -14.02 -13.15
CA PHE A 239 -1.90 -13.56 -13.89
C PHE A 239 -1.49 -12.90 -15.20
N GLU A 240 -2.44 -12.68 -16.07
CA GLU A 240 -2.25 -12.02 -17.36
C GLU A 240 -3.15 -10.80 -17.45
N SER A 241 -2.76 -9.84 -18.27
CA SER A 241 -3.56 -8.68 -18.64
C SER A 241 -3.34 -8.34 -20.10
N ASP A 242 -4.35 -7.77 -20.73
CA ASP A 242 -4.30 -7.29 -22.11
C ASP A 242 -5.12 -6.01 -22.27
N GLY A 243 -4.94 -5.37 -23.40
CA GLY A 243 -5.71 -4.17 -23.73
C GLY A 243 -5.34 -3.57 -25.09
N MET A 244 -6.23 -2.73 -25.60
CA MET A 244 -5.92 -1.87 -26.75
C MET A 244 -5.17 -0.64 -26.25
N GLY A 245 -3.84 -0.74 -26.26
CA GLY A 245 -2.90 0.24 -25.69
C GLY A 245 -2.34 -0.17 -24.30
N ALA A 246 -1.15 0.36 -24.02
CA ALA A 246 -0.39 0.05 -22.81
C ALA A 246 -1.16 0.36 -21.52
N ARG A 247 -1.87 1.51 -21.47
CA ARG A 247 -2.61 1.94 -20.29
C ARG A 247 -3.59 0.89 -19.81
N GLN A 248 -4.39 0.30 -20.69
CA GLN A 248 -5.38 -0.70 -20.30
C GLN A 248 -4.74 -1.97 -19.73
N ALA A 249 -3.68 -2.46 -20.38
CA ALA A 249 -2.96 -3.64 -19.90
C ALA A 249 -2.30 -3.41 -18.52
N LEU A 250 -1.67 -2.23 -18.32
CA LEU A 250 -1.04 -1.86 -17.05
C LEU A 250 -2.07 -1.59 -15.94
N ALA A 251 -3.18 -0.92 -16.27
CA ALA A 251 -4.29 -0.65 -15.33
C ALA A 251 -4.85 -1.96 -14.76
N SER A 252 -5.09 -2.96 -15.61
CA SER A 252 -5.60 -4.27 -15.19
C SER A 252 -4.67 -4.97 -14.19
N ALA A 253 -3.35 -4.83 -14.37
CA ALA A 253 -2.37 -5.38 -13.45
C ALA A 253 -2.37 -4.66 -12.10
N VAL A 254 -2.38 -3.33 -12.12
CA VAL A 254 -2.46 -2.51 -10.91
C VAL A 254 -3.75 -2.77 -10.14
N ASP A 255 -4.88 -2.90 -10.84
CA ASP A 255 -6.17 -3.24 -10.25
C ASP A 255 -6.10 -4.57 -9.51
N ARG A 256 -5.51 -5.58 -10.13
CA ARG A 256 -5.36 -6.91 -9.51
C ARG A 256 -4.54 -6.88 -8.23
N VAL A 257 -3.43 -6.14 -8.22
CA VAL A 257 -2.60 -5.99 -7.02
C VAL A 257 -3.33 -5.19 -5.94
N ALA A 258 -4.01 -4.11 -6.32
CA ALA A 258 -4.80 -3.32 -5.38
C ALA A 258 -5.90 -4.15 -4.73
N ASP A 259 -6.60 -5.00 -5.50
CA ASP A 259 -7.63 -5.89 -4.96
C ASP A 259 -7.05 -6.88 -3.95
N VAL A 260 -5.88 -7.50 -4.25
CA VAL A 260 -5.18 -8.41 -3.31
C VAL A 260 -4.78 -7.70 -2.02
N GLN A 261 -4.25 -6.49 -2.11
CA GLN A 261 -3.88 -5.72 -0.93
C GLN A 261 -5.12 -5.24 -0.15
N ALA A 262 -6.14 -4.75 -0.84
CA ALA A 262 -7.37 -4.28 -0.19
C ALA A 262 -8.12 -5.42 0.52
N GLU A 263 -8.17 -6.63 -0.04
CA GLU A 263 -8.74 -7.80 0.64
C GLU A 263 -8.06 -8.06 2.00
N ARG A 264 -6.76 -7.81 2.07
CA ARG A 264 -5.96 -8.04 3.27
C ARG A 264 -6.00 -6.89 4.28
N TYR A 265 -6.03 -5.63 3.81
CA TYR A 265 -5.83 -4.44 4.63
C TYR A 265 -7.02 -3.49 4.70
N ALA A 266 -8.03 -3.60 3.84
CA ALA A 266 -9.22 -2.77 3.98
C ALA A 266 -10.13 -3.31 5.10
N VAL A 267 -10.62 -2.43 5.95
CA VAL A 267 -11.37 -2.75 7.17
C VAL A 267 -12.85 -2.49 6.96
N LEU A 268 -13.68 -3.51 7.22
CA LEU A 268 -15.13 -3.39 7.23
C LEU A 268 -15.59 -3.14 8.67
N ASN A 269 -16.03 -1.93 8.99
CA ASN A 269 -16.49 -1.61 10.35
C ASN A 269 -17.73 -2.44 10.72
N GLY A 270 -17.66 -3.12 11.87
CA GLY A 270 -18.74 -3.98 12.35
C GLY A 270 -18.75 -5.37 11.72
N GLY A 271 -17.65 -5.82 11.14
CA GLY A 271 -17.48 -7.18 10.63
C GLY A 271 -17.69 -8.25 11.72
N ALA A 272 -17.95 -9.50 11.30
CA ALA A 272 -18.22 -10.64 12.19
C ALA A 272 -17.07 -10.96 13.19
N GLY A 273 -15.86 -10.40 12.98
CA GLY A 273 -14.70 -10.55 13.85
C GLY A 273 -14.45 -9.37 14.79
N ALA A 274 -15.29 -8.32 14.75
CA ALA A 274 -15.13 -7.17 15.64
C ALA A 274 -15.23 -7.60 17.10
N GLY A 275 -14.25 -7.20 17.91
CA GLY A 275 -14.18 -7.63 19.31
C GLY A 275 -13.06 -6.97 20.07
N SER A 276 -12.88 -7.41 21.31
CA SER A 276 -11.78 -6.99 22.18
C SER A 276 -10.73 -8.10 22.26
N SER A 277 -9.46 -7.72 22.21
CA SER A 277 -8.33 -8.64 22.31
C SER A 277 -7.20 -8.06 23.16
N LEU A 278 -6.72 -8.85 24.12
CA LEU A 278 -5.60 -8.47 24.96
C LEU A 278 -4.28 -8.81 24.29
N ILE A 279 -3.41 -7.81 24.16
CA ILE A 279 -2.04 -7.97 23.70
C ILE A 279 -1.07 -7.49 24.78
N GLN A 280 0.07 -8.14 24.88
CA GLN A 280 1.16 -7.69 25.73
C GLN A 280 2.23 -7.00 24.89
N ILE A 281 2.75 -5.90 25.38
CA ILE A 281 3.78 -5.12 24.71
C ILE A 281 4.93 -4.85 25.67
N ASP A 282 6.12 -5.30 25.25
CA ASP A 282 7.38 -5.10 25.99
C ASP A 282 8.13 -3.88 25.42
N GLY A 283 9.06 -3.34 26.22
CA GLY A 283 9.96 -2.28 25.77
C GLY A 283 9.46 -0.87 26.03
N ILE A 284 8.46 -0.70 26.89
CA ILE A 284 7.95 0.62 27.31
C ILE A 284 8.80 1.10 28.48
N ALA A 285 9.75 1.99 28.21
CA ALA A 285 10.72 2.44 29.22
C ALA A 285 10.27 3.71 29.98
N ASP A 286 9.41 4.54 29.38
CA ASP A 286 9.01 5.83 29.91
C ASP A 286 7.63 6.27 29.40
N PHE A 287 7.10 7.36 29.93
CA PHE A 287 5.81 7.92 29.54
C PHE A 287 5.78 8.36 28.04
N ARG A 288 6.90 8.81 27.48
CA ARG A 288 6.98 9.19 26.07
C ARG A 288 6.77 7.98 25.17
N SER A 289 7.42 6.86 25.47
CA SER A 289 7.25 5.58 24.76
C SER A 289 5.82 5.08 24.90
N TYR A 290 5.22 5.20 26.10
CA TYR A 290 3.81 4.86 26.32
C TYR A 290 2.87 5.71 25.46
N ALA A 291 3.02 7.03 25.50
CA ALA A 291 2.17 7.94 24.72
C ALA A 291 2.32 7.73 23.21
N ALA A 292 3.55 7.49 22.74
CA ALA A 292 3.84 7.18 21.34
C ALA A 292 3.19 5.86 20.90
N LEU A 293 3.27 4.81 21.73
CA LEU A 293 2.64 3.53 21.46
C LEU A 293 1.11 3.66 21.42
N MET A 294 0.50 4.30 22.42
CA MET A 294 -0.97 4.43 22.46
C MET A 294 -1.48 5.25 21.27
N GLY A 295 -0.82 6.36 20.95
CA GLY A 295 -1.14 7.16 19.75
C GLY A 295 -0.96 6.36 18.45
N TYR A 296 0.08 5.53 18.37
CA TYR A 296 0.28 4.63 17.23
C TYR A 296 -0.86 3.61 17.11
N LEU A 297 -1.21 2.89 18.17
CA LEU A 297 -2.29 1.91 18.16
C LEU A 297 -3.63 2.54 17.74
N GLU A 298 -3.97 3.70 18.27
CA GLU A 298 -5.19 4.42 17.92
C GLU A 298 -5.18 5.01 16.50
N SER A 299 -4.01 5.19 15.89
CA SER A 299 -3.89 5.61 14.49
C SER A 299 -4.16 4.49 13.48
N LEU A 300 -4.15 3.22 13.92
CA LEU A 300 -4.41 2.08 13.06
C LEU A 300 -5.89 1.96 12.71
N ALA A 301 -6.23 1.90 11.43
CA ALA A 301 -7.62 1.81 10.96
C ALA A 301 -8.39 0.59 11.52
N ILE A 302 -7.66 -0.50 11.83
CA ILE A 302 -8.22 -1.71 12.42
C ILE A 302 -8.60 -1.54 13.90
N VAL A 303 -7.97 -0.58 14.61
CA VAL A 303 -8.19 -0.31 16.03
C VAL A 303 -9.23 0.78 16.19
N ARG A 304 -10.35 0.47 16.86
CA ARG A 304 -11.36 1.45 17.23
C ARG A 304 -10.97 2.20 18.50
N HIS A 305 -10.37 1.46 19.44
CA HIS A 305 -9.92 2.01 20.71
C HIS A 305 -8.85 1.11 21.33
N ALA A 306 -7.88 1.71 22.03
CA ALA A 306 -6.84 1.01 22.76
C ALA A 306 -6.86 1.44 24.23
N ASN A 307 -7.05 0.49 25.14
CA ASN A 307 -7.07 0.74 26.59
C ASN A 307 -5.91 0.03 27.26
N SER A 308 -5.10 0.73 28.06
CA SER A 308 -4.14 0.09 28.92
C SER A 308 -4.87 -0.53 30.13
N VAL A 309 -4.79 -1.85 30.28
CA VAL A 309 -5.47 -2.57 31.35
C VAL A 309 -4.51 -3.02 32.46
N TRP A 310 -3.23 -3.06 32.15
CA TRP A 310 -2.20 -3.39 33.13
C TRP A 310 -0.84 -2.82 32.69
N VAL A 311 -0.06 -2.32 33.65
CA VAL A 311 1.27 -1.71 33.44
C VAL A 311 2.23 -2.21 34.48
N SER A 312 3.43 -2.60 34.08
CA SER A 312 4.58 -2.89 34.96
C SER A 312 5.82 -2.18 34.39
N ASP A 313 6.98 -2.36 35.03
CA ASP A 313 8.21 -1.59 34.76
C ASP A 313 8.54 -1.38 33.27
N ARG A 314 8.37 -2.38 32.43
CA ARG A 314 8.64 -2.32 30.99
C ARG A 314 7.62 -3.06 30.15
N GLU A 315 6.54 -3.49 30.73
CA GLU A 315 5.51 -4.31 30.10
C GLU A 315 4.16 -3.60 30.23
N LEU A 316 3.37 -3.68 29.17
CA LEU A 316 2.04 -3.12 29.08
C LEU A 316 1.09 -4.19 28.54
N VAL A 317 -0.08 -4.36 29.15
CA VAL A 317 -1.18 -5.11 28.54
C VAL A 317 -2.22 -4.11 28.06
N VAL A 318 -2.54 -4.21 26.78
CA VAL A 318 -3.50 -3.34 26.09
C VAL A 318 -4.69 -4.17 25.64
N ASP A 319 -5.87 -3.69 25.95
CA ASP A 319 -7.13 -4.16 25.37
C ASP A 319 -7.39 -3.40 24.06
N LEU A 320 -7.29 -4.10 22.95
CA LEU A 320 -7.57 -3.56 21.62
C LEU A 320 -9.04 -3.85 21.27
N VAL A 321 -9.84 -2.83 21.18
CA VAL A 321 -11.17 -2.91 20.58
C VAL A 321 -11.03 -2.78 19.08
N LEU A 322 -11.30 -3.84 18.36
CA LEU A 322 -11.04 -3.97 16.94
C LEU A 322 -12.30 -3.73 16.09
N ASN A 323 -12.11 -3.20 14.90
CA ASN A 323 -13.16 -3.06 13.88
C ASN A 323 -13.35 -4.34 13.05
N ASP A 324 -12.37 -5.25 13.09
CA ASP A 324 -12.34 -6.52 12.35
C ASP A 324 -11.66 -7.60 13.22
N ASP A 325 -11.30 -8.74 12.67
CA ASP A 325 -10.69 -9.84 13.43
C ASP A 325 -9.24 -9.58 13.85
N MET A 326 -8.77 -10.39 14.83
CA MET A 326 -7.41 -10.29 15.37
C MET A 326 -6.34 -10.72 14.37
N GLU A 327 -6.63 -11.65 13.46
CA GLU A 327 -5.67 -12.07 12.42
C GLU A 327 -5.34 -10.90 11.49
N LYS A 328 -6.37 -10.13 11.12
CA LYS A 328 -6.18 -8.91 10.34
C LYS A 328 -5.43 -7.85 11.14
N ALA A 329 -5.76 -7.69 12.43
CA ALA A 329 -5.05 -6.76 13.32
C ALA A 329 -3.55 -7.07 13.42
N GLN A 330 -3.16 -8.34 13.51
CA GLN A 330 -1.75 -8.76 13.52
C GLN A 330 -0.99 -8.26 12.28
N ARG A 331 -1.61 -8.31 11.11
CA ARG A 331 -1.00 -7.80 9.87
C ARG A 331 -0.77 -6.30 9.92
N PHE A 332 -1.71 -5.53 10.49
CA PHE A 332 -1.53 -4.09 10.70
C PHE A 332 -0.41 -3.79 11.70
N LEU A 333 -0.35 -4.53 12.80
CA LEU A 333 0.68 -4.36 13.83
C LEU A 333 2.09 -4.68 13.29
N ALA A 334 2.20 -5.62 12.35
CA ALA A 334 3.46 -6.01 11.73
C ALA A 334 3.89 -5.11 10.56
N MET A 335 2.98 -4.28 10.01
CA MET A 335 3.14 -3.62 8.70
C MET A 335 4.33 -2.66 8.62
N ASP A 336 4.61 -1.89 9.68
CA ASP A 336 5.64 -0.83 9.69
C ASP A 336 6.83 -1.14 10.60
N GLY A 337 6.87 -2.35 11.19
CA GLY A 337 7.98 -2.82 12.01
C GLY A 337 8.11 -2.13 13.37
N ARG A 338 7.19 -1.24 13.76
CA ARG A 338 7.21 -0.58 15.08
C ARG A 338 6.89 -1.55 16.21
N LEU A 339 6.06 -2.56 15.93
CA LEU A 339 5.77 -3.67 16.81
C LEU A 339 6.32 -4.95 16.19
N GLN A 340 7.22 -5.61 16.91
CA GLN A 340 7.79 -6.89 16.51
C GLN A 340 7.13 -7.99 17.33
N GLU A 341 6.58 -8.99 16.66
CA GLU A 341 6.00 -10.14 17.33
C GLU A 341 7.11 -10.94 18.03
N VAL A 342 6.90 -11.23 19.31
CA VAL A 342 7.81 -12.06 20.11
C VAL A 342 7.29 -13.49 20.07
N SER A 343 7.91 -14.32 19.22
CA SER A 343 7.59 -15.75 19.12
C SER A 343 7.97 -16.43 20.44
N GLY A 344 6.98 -16.74 21.27
CA GLY A 344 7.15 -17.59 22.46
C GLY A 344 7.06 -19.05 22.05
N ASN A 345 8.13 -19.82 22.22
CA ASN A 345 8.05 -21.28 22.19
C ASN A 345 7.03 -21.74 23.24
N GLY A 346 5.85 -22.11 22.80
CA GLY A 346 4.88 -23.07 23.33
C GLY A 346 4.69 -23.30 24.84
N GLN A 347 5.15 -22.42 25.72
CA GLN A 347 4.80 -22.50 27.12
C GLN A 347 3.77 -21.44 27.47
N GLN A 348 2.55 -21.89 27.68
CA GLN A 348 1.45 -21.15 28.30
C GLN A 348 1.78 -20.84 29.78
N GLY A 349 2.84 -20.11 30.03
CA GLY A 349 3.12 -19.48 31.31
C GLY A 349 2.78 -18.01 31.17
N SER A 350 1.88 -17.48 31.98
CA SER A 350 1.73 -16.04 32.14
C SER A 350 3.13 -15.44 32.34
N PRO A 351 3.51 -14.39 31.57
CA PRO A 351 4.78 -13.72 31.81
C PRO A 351 4.87 -13.31 33.28
N SER A 352 6.04 -13.38 33.87
CA SER A 352 6.24 -13.02 35.27
C SER A 352 5.80 -11.58 35.51
N GLY A 353 4.64 -11.40 36.12
CA GLY A 353 4.08 -10.10 36.45
C GLY A 353 2.64 -9.84 35.95
N VAL A 354 2.24 -10.40 34.83
CA VAL A 354 0.86 -10.21 34.31
C VAL A 354 -0.13 -11.03 35.13
N PRO A 355 -1.21 -10.43 35.64
CA PRO A 355 -2.22 -11.18 36.40
C PRO A 355 -2.78 -12.37 35.61
N PRO A 356 -2.94 -13.57 36.21
CA PRO A 356 -3.41 -14.77 35.50
C PRO A 356 -4.80 -14.63 34.87
N GLN A 357 -5.58 -13.66 35.32
CA GLN A 357 -6.91 -13.34 34.79
C GLN A 357 -6.87 -12.68 33.41
N LEU A 358 -5.72 -12.07 33.04
CA LEU A 358 -5.53 -11.44 31.75
C LEU A 358 -5.02 -12.49 30.74
N MET A 359 -5.94 -13.06 29.96
CA MET A 359 -5.61 -14.02 28.91
C MET A 359 -5.01 -13.28 27.70
N VAL A 360 -3.72 -13.04 27.73
CA VAL A 360 -2.98 -12.43 26.62
C VAL A 360 -2.74 -13.48 25.53
N ARG A 361 -3.14 -13.16 24.31
CA ARG A 361 -2.98 -14.06 23.14
C ARG A 361 -1.68 -13.83 22.39
N ASN A 362 -1.24 -12.57 22.27
CA ASN A 362 -0.10 -12.18 21.44
C ASN A 362 0.83 -11.26 22.22
N ARG A 363 2.13 -11.43 22.00
CA ARG A 363 3.18 -10.63 22.63
C ARG A 363 3.99 -9.90 21.57
N TYR A 364 4.22 -8.61 21.83
CA TYR A 364 4.97 -7.73 20.93
C TYR A 364 6.07 -7.00 21.67
N ARG A 365 7.07 -6.52 20.95
CA ARG A 365 8.07 -5.59 21.44
C ARG A 365 7.91 -4.27 20.72
N TRP A 366 7.82 -3.18 21.49
CA TRP A 366 7.83 -1.83 20.94
C TRP A 366 9.26 -1.41 20.61
N VAL A 367 9.51 -1.05 19.34
CA VAL A 367 10.84 -0.62 18.85
C VAL A 367 10.87 0.91 18.68
N GLY A 368 9.73 1.57 18.80
CA GLY A 368 9.61 3.02 18.60
C GLY A 368 9.50 3.42 17.13
N ALA A 369 9.56 4.73 16.86
CA ALA A 369 9.57 5.22 15.48
C ALA A 369 10.83 4.71 14.79
N ALA A 370 10.69 4.05 13.63
CA ALA A 370 11.80 3.76 12.76
C ALA A 370 12.52 5.09 12.45
N ARG A 371 13.81 5.18 12.77
CA ARG A 371 14.66 6.33 12.48
C ARG A 371 14.88 6.51 10.99
#